data_2f08b9f721ff34c45ae72882429e7495
#
_entry.id   2f08b9f721ff34c45ae72882429e7495
#
_cell.length_a   1.000
_cell.length_b   1.000
_cell.length_c   1.000
_cell.angle_alpha   90.00
_cell.angle_beta   90.00
_cell.angle_gamma   90.00
#
_symmetry.space_group_name_H-M   'P 1'
#
loop_
_entity.id
_entity.type
_entity.pdbx_description
1 polymer ?
#
loop_
_entity_poly.entity_id
_entity_poly.type
_entity_poly.pdbx_seq_one_letter_code
_entity_poly.pdbx_strand_id
1 'polypeptide(L)'
;MRTYALLFLAIISETAGTSFLKQSQGFTRLWPVMGTLVTYALSFYFLSLVLRVMPVSIAYAIWSAVGIVLIGIIGWVVFGQSLDGPALLGMGLIVAGVLIINLFSTSLKL
;
A
#
# COMPACT_ATOMS: atom_id res chain seq x y z
N MET A 1 6.49 -14.61 -9.44
CA MET A 1 5.07 -14.47 -9.11
C MET A 1 4.79 -14.55 -7.61
N ARG A 2 5.48 -15.47 -6.92
CA ARG A 2 5.31 -15.57 -5.46
C ARG A 2 5.67 -14.28 -4.73
N THR A 3 6.74 -13.61 -5.15
CA THR A 3 7.17 -12.36 -4.53
C THR A 3 6.13 -11.26 -4.68
N TYR A 4 5.51 -11.15 -5.86
CA TYR A 4 4.43 -10.18 -6.07
C TYR A 4 3.20 -10.51 -5.23
N ALA A 5 2.87 -11.79 -5.08
CA ALA A 5 1.76 -12.20 -4.22
C ALA A 5 2.01 -11.79 -2.77
N LEU A 6 3.23 -12.01 -2.26
CA LEU A 6 3.61 -11.60 -0.91
C LEU A 6 3.56 -10.08 -0.75
N LEU A 7 4.02 -9.35 -1.77
CA LEU A 7 3.97 -7.90 -1.76
C LEU A 7 2.53 -7.41 -1.71
N PHE A 8 1.64 -7.99 -2.49
CA PHE A 8 0.21 -7.65 -2.47
C PHE A 8 -0.41 -7.92 -1.10
N LEU A 9 -0.09 -9.07 -0.49
CA LEU A 9 -0.60 -9.38 0.85
C LEU A 9 -0.11 -8.35 1.86
N ALA A 10 1.15 -7.93 1.76
CA ALA A 10 1.69 -6.89 2.63
C ALA A 10 0.95 -5.56 2.45
N ILE A 11 0.70 -5.18 1.21
CA ILE A 11 0.02 -3.91 0.90
C ILE A 11 -1.44 -3.95 1.36
N ILE A 12 -2.14 -5.07 1.13
CA ILE A 12 -3.52 -5.22 1.58
C ILE A 12 -3.60 -5.14 3.10
N SER A 13 -2.69 -5.82 3.80
CA SER A 13 -2.65 -5.78 5.27
C SER A 13 -2.40 -4.36 5.77
N GLU A 14 -1.45 -3.65 5.16
CA GLU A 14 -1.14 -2.27 5.53
C GLU A 14 -2.32 -1.35 5.24
N THR A 15 -2.98 -1.52 4.11
CA THR A 15 -4.14 -0.71 3.74
C THR A 15 -5.28 -0.92 4.74
N ALA A 16 -5.53 -2.16 5.14
CA ALA A 16 -6.50 -2.46 6.19
C ALA A 16 -6.11 -1.79 7.50
N GLY A 17 -4.82 -1.85 7.85
CA GLY A 17 -4.31 -1.22 9.06
C GLY A 17 -4.49 0.30 9.05
N THR A 18 -4.23 0.92 7.92
CA THR A 18 -4.41 2.38 7.76
C THR A 18 -5.88 2.74 7.89
N SER A 19 -6.78 1.90 7.37
CA SER A 19 -8.22 2.12 7.51
C SER A 19 -8.65 2.02 8.98
N PHE A 20 -8.14 1.04 9.72
CA PHE A 20 -8.38 0.95 11.17
C PHE A 20 -7.81 2.14 11.90
N LEU A 21 -6.63 2.61 11.47
CA LEU A 21 -5.99 3.77 12.08
C LEU A 21 -6.88 5.00 11.95
N LYS A 22 -7.48 5.19 10.79
CA LYS A 22 -8.45 6.26 10.56
C LYS A 22 -9.63 6.14 11.54
N GLN A 23 -10.15 4.92 11.72
CA GLN A 23 -11.28 4.67 12.60
C GLN A 23 -10.93 4.83 14.08
N SER A 24 -9.65 4.78 14.43
CA SER A 24 -9.20 4.89 15.82
C SER A 24 -9.37 6.28 16.41
N GLN A 25 -9.61 7.29 15.57
CA GLN A 25 -9.79 8.69 16.00
C GLN A 25 -8.64 9.15 16.93
N GLY A 26 -7.41 9.00 16.43
CA GLY A 26 -6.23 9.40 17.19
C GLY A 26 -5.90 8.46 18.34
N PHE A 27 -6.09 7.16 18.13
CA PHE A 27 -5.83 6.11 19.12
C PHE A 27 -6.75 6.16 20.32
N THR A 28 -7.93 6.75 20.17
CA THR A 28 -8.89 6.82 21.27
C THR A 28 -9.83 5.62 21.32
N ARG A 29 -9.95 4.87 20.23
CA ARG A 29 -10.84 3.71 20.16
C ARG A 29 -10.01 2.43 20.11
N LEU A 30 -10.22 1.55 21.08
CA LEU A 30 -9.41 0.35 21.27
C LEU A 30 -9.49 -0.63 20.09
N TRP A 31 -10.70 -0.93 19.60
CA TRP A 31 -10.89 -1.91 18.55
C TRP A 31 -10.08 -1.58 17.28
N PRO A 32 -10.21 -0.35 16.72
CA PRO A 32 -9.41 -0.01 15.55
C PRO A 32 -7.91 0.00 15.83
N VAL A 33 -7.47 0.39 17.04
CA VAL A 33 -6.05 0.35 17.39
C VAL A 33 -5.52 -1.07 17.33
N MET A 34 -6.25 -2.03 17.88
CA MET A 34 -5.83 -3.42 17.85
C MET A 34 -5.79 -3.96 16.42
N GLY A 35 -6.79 -3.61 15.61
CA GLY A 35 -6.79 -3.97 14.19
C GLY A 35 -5.58 -3.43 13.45
N THR A 36 -5.22 -2.17 13.72
CA THR A 36 -4.04 -1.55 13.12
C THR A 36 -2.77 -2.31 13.50
N LEU A 37 -2.59 -2.62 14.78
CA LEU A 37 -1.38 -3.31 15.24
C LEU A 37 -1.24 -4.69 14.60
N VAL A 38 -2.32 -5.46 14.54
CA VAL A 38 -2.29 -6.80 13.97
C VAL A 38 -2.00 -6.75 12.47
N THR A 39 -2.71 -5.89 11.74
CA THR A 39 -2.54 -5.82 10.28
C THR A 39 -1.19 -5.25 9.89
N TYR A 40 -0.66 -4.29 10.64
CA TYR A 40 0.68 -3.76 10.38
C TYR A 40 1.75 -4.81 10.68
N ALA A 41 1.60 -5.60 11.72
CA ALA A 41 2.53 -6.69 12.02
C ALA A 41 2.57 -7.71 10.88
N LEU A 42 1.41 -8.09 10.36
CA LEU A 42 1.31 -8.97 9.20
C LEU A 42 1.96 -8.35 7.96
N SER A 43 1.71 -7.07 7.74
CA SER A 43 2.27 -6.35 6.61
C SER A 43 3.80 -6.38 6.64
N PHE A 44 4.38 -6.04 7.77
CA PHE A 44 5.85 -6.02 7.90
C PHE A 44 6.45 -7.41 7.77
N TYR A 45 5.75 -8.44 8.26
CA TYR A 45 6.21 -9.80 8.08
C TYR A 45 6.29 -10.17 6.60
N PHE A 46 5.22 -9.94 5.85
CA PHE A 46 5.22 -10.22 4.40
C PHE A 46 6.25 -9.37 3.67
N LEU A 47 6.37 -8.09 4.05
CA LEU A 47 7.36 -7.21 3.44
C LEU A 47 8.79 -7.73 3.66
N SER A 48 9.07 -8.23 4.85
CA SER A 48 10.41 -8.77 5.13
C SER A 48 10.76 -9.93 4.21
N LEU A 49 9.78 -10.75 3.86
CA LEU A 49 9.99 -11.84 2.91
C LEU A 49 10.23 -11.32 1.50
N VAL A 50 9.52 -10.28 1.10
CA VAL A 50 9.67 -9.65 -0.23
C VAL A 50 11.07 -9.06 -0.37
N LEU A 51 11.57 -8.40 0.67
CA LEU A 51 12.86 -7.72 0.63
C LEU A 51 14.05 -8.68 0.56
N ARG A 52 13.84 -9.97 0.74
CA ARG A 52 14.88 -10.97 0.52
C ARG A 52 15.19 -11.16 -0.96
N VAL A 53 14.29 -10.77 -1.84
CA VAL A 53 14.39 -11.01 -3.28
C VAL A 53 14.37 -9.71 -4.07
N MET A 54 13.58 -8.72 -3.65
CA MET A 54 13.32 -7.49 -4.39
C MET A 54 14.09 -6.32 -3.78
N PRO A 55 14.68 -5.43 -4.61
CA PRO A 55 15.30 -4.21 -4.08
C PRO A 55 14.30 -3.37 -3.30
N VAL A 56 14.76 -2.73 -2.23
CA VAL A 56 13.89 -1.94 -1.35
C VAL A 56 13.19 -0.82 -2.12
N SER A 57 13.92 -0.12 -2.96
CA SER A 57 13.35 1.00 -3.71
C SER A 57 12.24 0.55 -4.67
N ILE A 58 12.41 -0.61 -5.30
CA ILE A 58 11.40 -1.15 -6.20
C ILE A 58 10.16 -1.59 -5.41
N ALA A 59 10.36 -2.25 -4.27
CA ALA A 59 9.25 -2.67 -3.42
C ALA A 59 8.44 -1.45 -2.95
N TYR A 60 9.12 -0.39 -2.53
CA TYR A 60 8.43 0.83 -2.10
C TYR A 60 7.72 1.54 -3.25
N ALA A 61 8.29 1.53 -4.46
CA ALA A 61 7.62 2.13 -5.62
C ALA A 61 6.30 1.42 -5.91
N ILE A 62 6.31 0.09 -5.94
CA ILE A 62 5.10 -0.70 -6.18
C ILE A 62 4.11 -0.50 -5.04
N TRP A 63 4.60 -0.51 -3.80
CA TRP A 63 3.78 -0.28 -2.61
C TRP A 63 3.06 1.07 -2.71
N SER A 64 3.79 2.13 -3.08
CA SER A 64 3.20 3.46 -3.20
C SER A 64 2.07 3.49 -4.23
N ALA A 65 2.29 2.90 -5.41
CA ALA A 65 1.30 2.93 -6.46
C ALA A 65 0.05 2.11 -6.08
N VAL A 66 0.25 0.88 -5.66
CA VAL A 66 -0.88 -0.01 -5.31
C VAL A 66 -1.59 0.50 -4.07
N GLY A 67 -0.82 0.91 -3.06
CA GLY A 67 -1.38 1.42 -1.80
C GLY A 67 -2.20 2.69 -2.01
N ILE A 68 -1.71 3.61 -2.82
CA ILE A 68 -2.44 4.84 -3.13
C ILE A 68 -3.78 4.54 -3.79
N VAL A 69 -3.79 3.62 -4.76
CA VAL A 69 -5.03 3.24 -5.44
C VAL A 69 -6.00 2.61 -4.45
N LEU A 70 -5.52 1.65 -3.65
CA LEU A 70 -6.38 0.95 -2.69
C LEU A 70 -6.92 1.91 -1.63
N ILE A 71 -6.06 2.72 -1.02
CA ILE A 71 -6.49 3.61 0.04
C ILE A 71 -7.37 4.75 -0.49
N GLY A 72 -7.11 5.17 -1.72
CA GLY A 72 -7.95 6.17 -2.37
C GLY A 72 -9.36 5.67 -2.60
N ILE A 73 -9.48 4.41 -3.05
CA ILE A 73 -10.79 3.79 -3.27
C ILE A 73 -11.52 3.61 -1.93
N ILE A 74 -10.82 3.10 -0.91
CA ILE A 74 -11.41 2.91 0.42
C ILE A 74 -11.82 4.25 1.01
N GLY A 75 -10.98 5.26 0.91
CA GLY A 75 -11.30 6.60 1.40
C GLY A 75 -12.57 7.15 0.76
N TRP A 76 -12.69 6.94 -0.55
CA TRP A 76 -13.87 7.41 -1.28
C TRP A 76 -15.13 6.61 -0.92
N VAL A 77 -15.06 5.28 -0.96
CA VAL A 77 -16.23 4.41 -0.79
C VAL A 77 -16.66 4.30 0.67
N VAL A 78 -15.71 4.14 1.59
CA VAL A 78 -16.01 3.87 3.01
C VAL A 78 -16.12 5.16 3.81
N PHE A 79 -15.20 6.11 3.58
CA PHE A 79 -15.10 7.32 4.39
C PHE A 79 -15.68 8.57 3.72
N GLY A 80 -16.18 8.45 2.49
CA GLY A 80 -16.78 9.57 1.78
C GLY A 80 -15.81 10.66 1.37
N GLN A 81 -14.53 10.37 1.29
CA GLN A 81 -13.49 11.32 0.91
C GLN A 81 -13.34 11.37 -0.60
N SER A 82 -13.59 12.52 -1.21
CA SER A 82 -13.40 12.69 -2.64
C SER A 82 -12.10 13.44 -2.93
N LEU A 83 -11.51 13.15 -4.08
CA LEU A 83 -10.26 13.76 -4.50
C LEU A 83 -10.51 14.64 -5.72
N ASP A 84 -9.81 15.77 -5.77
CA ASP A 84 -9.92 16.70 -6.90
C ASP A 84 -9.08 16.24 -8.09
N GLY A 85 -9.16 16.98 -9.20
CA GLY A 85 -8.43 16.66 -10.42
C GLY A 85 -6.91 16.61 -10.23
N PRO A 86 -6.29 17.62 -9.60
CA PRO A 86 -4.85 17.59 -9.37
C PRO A 86 -4.38 16.39 -8.54
N ALA A 87 -5.14 15.99 -7.52
CA ALA A 87 -4.80 14.80 -6.73
C ALA A 87 -4.86 13.53 -7.59
N LEU A 88 -5.90 13.38 -8.39
CA LEU A 88 -6.04 12.22 -9.27
C LEU A 88 -4.93 12.20 -10.33
N LEU A 89 -4.58 13.34 -10.89
CA LEU A 89 -3.51 13.44 -11.87
C LEU A 89 -2.16 13.03 -11.26
N GLY A 90 -1.86 13.53 -10.06
CA GLY A 90 -0.61 13.20 -9.38
C GLY A 90 -0.52 11.71 -9.07
N MET A 91 -1.61 11.12 -8.57
CA MET A 91 -1.66 9.69 -8.30
C MET A 91 -1.49 8.88 -9.58
N GLY A 92 -2.09 9.33 -10.68
CA GLY A 92 -1.94 8.69 -11.98
C GLY A 92 -0.48 8.69 -12.46
N LEU A 93 0.25 9.79 -12.22
CA LEU A 93 1.66 9.86 -12.56
C LEU A 93 2.50 8.88 -11.74
N ILE A 94 2.18 8.71 -10.46
CA ILE A 94 2.87 7.72 -9.61
C ILE A 94 2.65 6.32 -10.16
N VAL A 95 1.42 5.98 -10.50
CA VAL A 95 1.09 4.67 -11.06
C VAL A 95 1.81 4.45 -12.39
N ALA A 96 1.82 5.47 -13.25
CA ALA A 96 2.51 5.41 -14.53
C ALA A 96 4.00 5.16 -14.34
N GLY A 97 4.62 5.84 -13.36
CA GLY A 97 6.03 5.63 -13.06
C GLY A 97 6.34 4.20 -12.64
N VAL A 98 5.49 3.61 -11.82
CA VAL A 98 5.66 2.22 -11.38
C VAL A 98 5.48 1.24 -12.54
N LEU A 99 4.55 1.51 -13.45
CA LEU A 99 4.37 0.68 -14.65
C LEU A 99 5.64 0.72 -15.52
N ILE A 100 6.27 1.88 -15.65
CA ILE A 100 7.53 1.98 -16.39
C ILE A 100 8.61 1.11 -15.74
N ILE A 101 8.72 1.15 -14.43
CA ILE A 101 9.69 0.32 -13.71
C ILE A 101 9.43 -1.16 -13.98
N ASN A 102 8.19 -1.60 -13.89
CA ASN A 102 7.86 -3.02 -14.02
C ASN A 102 8.04 -3.53 -15.45
N LEU A 103 7.80 -2.68 -16.44
CA LEU A 103 7.84 -3.11 -17.84
C LEU A 103 9.21 -2.95 -18.49
N PHE A 104 9.99 -1.96 -18.07
CA PHE A 104 11.17 -1.57 -18.79
C PHE A 104 12.47 -1.58 -17.98
N SER A 105 12.39 -1.59 -16.65
CA SER A 105 13.60 -1.51 -15.82
C SER A 105 14.35 -2.83 -15.77
N THR A 106 15.67 -2.76 -15.88
CA THR A 106 16.55 -3.90 -15.67
C THR A 106 16.90 -4.10 -14.20
N SER A 107 16.54 -3.12 -13.34
CA SER A 107 16.78 -3.21 -11.89
C SER A 107 15.82 -4.18 -11.20
N LEU A 108 14.71 -4.51 -11.83
CA LEU A 108 13.70 -5.42 -11.29
C LEU A 108 14.05 -6.85 -11.69
N LYS A 109 14.81 -7.53 -10.85
CA LYS A 109 15.22 -8.92 -11.08
C LYS A 109 14.63 -9.79 -9.98
N LEU A 110 13.65 -10.56 -10.35
CA LEU A 110 12.96 -11.47 -9.42
C LEU A 110 13.24 -12.94 -9.70
#